data_4bce93410138db88ea062437cbbb761d
#
_entry.id   4bce93410138db88ea062437cbbb761d
#
_cell.length_a   1.000
_cell.length_b   1.000
_cell.length_c   1.000
_cell.angle_alpha   90.00
_cell.angle_beta   90.00
_cell.angle_gamma   90.00
#
_symmetry.space_group_name_H-M   'P 1'
#
loop_
_entity.id
_entity.type
_entity.pdbx_description
1 polymer ?
#
loop_
_entity_poly.entity_id
_entity_poly.type
_entity_poly.pdbx_seq_one_letter_code
_entity_poly.pdbx_strand_id
1 'polypeptide(L)'
;MNYNTVYVGMDVHKESFTFCAYTIDAEKSSHFQRTEADYKNVLRYLEFLRTVYGNDANFICGYEAGCLGYTLYHHLTEHHVNCVILAPTTMLEQRSKKRIKTDKRDAEIIAKCLAQHNYSPVHLPTAADEETKEFLRMRDDHKLALKKVKQQILGVCETFSVNS
;
A
#
# COMPACT_ATOMS: atom_id res chain seq x y z
N MET A 1 -19.06 23.91 -13.47
CA MET A 1 -18.60 22.53 -13.20
C MET A 1 -17.98 22.54 -11.81
N ASN A 2 -18.72 22.10 -10.81
CA ASN A 2 -18.17 21.97 -9.45
C ASN A 2 -17.43 20.64 -9.36
N TYR A 3 -16.15 20.64 -9.63
CA TYR A 3 -15.32 19.47 -9.40
C TYR A 3 -14.79 19.50 -7.97
N ASN A 4 -15.66 19.23 -7.00
CA ASN A 4 -15.23 18.98 -5.64
C ASN A 4 -14.59 17.59 -5.56
N THR A 5 -13.40 17.44 -6.11
CA THR A 5 -12.62 16.22 -5.90
C THR A 5 -11.82 16.37 -4.61
N VAL A 6 -12.06 15.43 -3.71
CA VAL A 6 -11.36 15.33 -2.43
C VAL A 6 -10.40 14.15 -2.50
N TYR A 7 -9.12 14.42 -2.31
CA TYR A 7 -8.09 13.41 -2.31
C TYR A 7 -7.85 12.93 -0.88
N VAL A 8 -8.02 11.64 -0.65
CA VAL A 8 -7.87 11.03 0.67
C VAL A 8 -6.58 10.24 0.71
N GLY A 9 -5.59 10.78 1.40
CA GLY A 9 -4.35 10.08 1.67
C GLY A 9 -4.47 9.21 2.91
N MET A 10 -4.01 7.97 2.79
CA MET A 10 -4.08 6.97 3.85
C MET A 10 -2.69 6.40 4.11
N ASP A 11 -2.15 6.64 5.29
CA ASP A 11 -0.98 5.93 5.79
C ASP A 11 -1.45 4.69 6.54
N VAL A 12 -1.17 3.51 5.98
CA VAL A 12 -1.75 2.23 6.41
C VAL A 12 -0.69 1.32 7.02
N HIS A 13 -0.92 0.95 8.28
CA HIS A 13 -0.10 0.02 9.05
C HIS A 13 -0.94 -1.16 9.53
N LYS A 14 -0.29 -2.22 10.04
CA LYS A 14 -0.98 -3.42 10.52
C LYS A 14 -1.98 -3.15 11.66
N GLU A 15 -1.69 -2.17 12.50
CA GLU A 15 -2.47 -1.89 13.71
C GLU A 15 -3.31 -0.61 13.59
N SER A 16 -2.93 0.32 12.74
CA SER A 16 -3.61 1.62 12.64
C SER A 16 -3.54 2.22 11.25
N PHE A 17 -4.57 2.98 10.90
CA PHE A 17 -4.64 3.81 9.71
C PHE A 17 -4.67 5.28 10.12
N THR A 18 -3.97 6.11 9.35
CA THR A 18 -4.03 7.57 9.48
C THR A 18 -4.50 8.17 8.17
N PHE A 19 -5.53 9.01 8.26
CA PHE A 19 -6.18 9.62 7.10
C PHE A 19 -6.00 11.13 7.09
N CYS A 20 -6.02 11.71 5.91
CA CYS A 20 -6.28 13.13 5.73
C CYS A 20 -7.04 13.37 4.42
N ALA A 21 -7.77 14.48 4.35
CA ALA A 21 -8.40 14.98 3.15
C ALA A 21 -7.63 16.18 2.61
N TYR A 22 -7.45 16.22 1.28
CA TYR A 22 -6.82 17.32 0.58
C TYR A 22 -7.68 17.75 -0.60
N THR A 23 -7.84 19.05 -0.79
CA THR A 23 -8.48 19.63 -1.97
C THR A 23 -7.53 20.61 -2.64
N ILE A 24 -7.56 20.68 -3.97
CA ILE A 24 -6.69 21.58 -4.73
C ILE A 24 -7.02 23.03 -4.42
N ASP A 25 -8.29 23.38 -4.28
CA ASP A 25 -8.75 24.74 -4.05
C ASP A 25 -8.26 25.32 -2.70
N ALA A 26 -8.20 24.48 -1.67
CA ALA A 26 -7.74 24.90 -0.36
C ALA A 26 -6.20 24.84 -0.20
N GLU A 27 -5.52 24.13 -1.08
CA GLU A 27 -4.07 23.83 -1.02
C GLU A 27 -3.59 23.33 0.35
N LYS A 28 -4.51 22.81 1.16
CA LYS A 28 -4.25 22.42 2.54
C LYS A 28 -4.88 21.08 2.87
N SER A 29 -4.13 20.26 3.60
CA SER A 29 -4.63 19.01 4.17
C SER A 29 -5.42 19.28 5.45
N SER A 30 -6.52 18.59 5.62
CA SER A 30 -7.47 18.76 6.72
C SER A 30 -8.03 17.40 7.17
N HIS A 31 -8.86 17.43 8.21
CA HIS A 31 -9.60 16.26 8.71
C HIS A 31 -8.71 15.05 9.02
N PHE A 32 -7.56 15.30 9.65
CA PHE A 32 -6.67 14.24 10.08
C PHE A 32 -7.35 13.36 11.13
N GLN A 33 -7.35 12.05 10.87
CA GLN A 33 -7.91 11.07 11.78
C GLN A 33 -7.00 9.82 11.83
N ARG A 34 -6.82 9.27 13.04
CA ARG A 34 -6.17 7.98 13.26
C ARG A 34 -7.18 7.00 13.82
N THR A 35 -7.16 5.77 13.31
CA THR A 35 -8.09 4.70 13.67
C THR A 35 -7.36 3.37 13.77
N GLU A 36 -8.03 2.36 14.28
CA GLU A 36 -7.60 0.97 14.14
C GLU A 36 -7.62 0.54 12.67
N ALA A 37 -6.81 -0.48 12.33
CA ALA A 37 -6.65 -0.99 10.98
C ALA A 37 -7.84 -1.85 10.55
N ASP A 38 -8.91 -1.20 10.12
CA ASP A 38 -10.12 -1.82 9.57
C ASP A 38 -10.62 -1.00 8.38
N TYR A 39 -10.90 -1.67 7.24
CA TYR A 39 -11.47 -1.01 6.05
C TYR A 39 -12.80 -0.30 6.34
N LYS A 40 -13.59 -0.78 7.33
CA LYS A 40 -14.84 -0.14 7.76
C LYS A 40 -14.60 1.26 8.31
N ASN A 41 -13.43 1.51 8.90
CA ASN A 41 -13.06 2.85 9.37
C ASN A 41 -12.76 3.79 8.20
N VAL A 42 -12.26 3.29 7.07
CA VAL A 42 -12.15 4.08 5.83
C VAL A 42 -13.54 4.48 5.35
N LEU A 43 -14.49 3.55 5.31
CA LEU A 43 -15.86 3.84 4.88
C LEU A 43 -16.52 4.88 5.79
N ARG A 44 -16.40 4.76 7.10
CA ARG A 44 -16.90 5.75 8.08
C ARG A 44 -16.27 7.12 7.89
N TYR A 45 -14.97 7.16 7.60
CA TYR A 45 -14.27 8.40 7.33
C TYR A 45 -14.78 9.07 6.05
N LEU A 46 -15.04 8.31 5.00
CA LEU A 46 -15.63 8.82 3.76
C LEU A 46 -17.07 9.32 3.96
N GLU A 47 -17.87 8.62 4.75
CA GLU A 47 -19.21 9.09 5.15
C GLU A 47 -19.13 10.43 5.89
N PHE A 48 -18.22 10.56 6.84
CA PHE A 48 -17.95 11.83 7.51
C PHE A 48 -17.56 12.92 6.49
N LEU A 49 -16.64 12.66 5.57
CA LEU A 49 -16.24 13.63 4.55
C LEU A 49 -17.41 14.04 3.64
N ARG A 50 -18.36 13.16 3.36
CA ARG A 50 -19.59 13.49 2.62
C ARG A 50 -20.43 14.52 3.36
N THR A 51 -20.48 14.50 4.68
CA THR A 51 -21.18 15.54 5.47
C THR A 51 -20.50 16.89 5.37
N VAL A 52 -19.19 16.93 5.11
CA VAL A 52 -18.40 18.16 5.02
C VAL A 52 -18.38 18.74 3.60
N TYR A 53 -18.14 17.90 2.59
CA TYR A 53 -17.92 18.32 1.22
C TYR A 53 -19.14 18.14 0.31
N GLY A 54 -20.20 17.50 0.81
CA GLY A 54 -21.42 17.21 0.07
C GLY A 54 -21.43 15.78 -0.53
N ASN A 55 -22.65 15.29 -0.78
CA ASN A 55 -22.85 13.95 -1.33
C ASN A 55 -22.34 13.80 -2.77
N ASP A 56 -22.27 14.90 -3.52
CA ASP A 56 -21.83 14.95 -4.92
C ASP A 56 -20.30 15.06 -5.04
N ALA A 57 -19.56 15.15 -3.92
CA ALA A 57 -18.12 15.20 -3.94
C ALA A 57 -17.54 13.87 -4.42
N ASN A 58 -16.55 13.95 -5.32
CA ASN A 58 -15.81 12.80 -5.79
C ASN A 58 -14.62 12.54 -4.86
N PHE A 59 -14.55 11.33 -4.30
CA PHE A 59 -13.43 10.92 -3.41
C PHE A 59 -12.48 10.00 -4.15
N ILE A 60 -11.19 10.36 -4.14
CA ILE A 60 -10.10 9.53 -4.65
C ILE A 60 -9.20 9.18 -3.46
N CYS A 61 -9.22 7.92 -3.07
CA CYS A 61 -8.41 7.40 -1.98
C CYS A 61 -7.10 6.83 -2.49
N GLY A 62 -6.06 6.86 -1.67
CA GLY A 62 -4.83 6.17 -2.00
C GLY A 62 -3.97 5.87 -0.79
N TYR A 63 -3.16 4.83 -0.92
CA TYR A 63 -2.18 4.44 0.07
C TYR A 63 -0.93 3.85 -0.59
N GLU A 64 0.19 3.87 0.15
CA GLU A 64 1.45 3.30 -0.32
C GLU A 64 1.42 1.76 -0.23
N ALA A 65 1.91 1.09 -1.28
CA ALA A 65 2.07 -0.37 -1.26
C ALA A 65 2.96 -0.79 -0.07
N GLY A 66 2.44 -1.66 0.76
CA GLY A 66 3.08 -2.07 2.01
C GLY A 66 2.57 -3.40 2.56
N CYS A 67 2.60 -3.52 3.88
CA CYS A 67 2.37 -4.76 4.61
C CYS A 67 0.95 -5.35 4.49
N LEU A 68 -0.05 -4.56 4.09
CA LEU A 68 -1.42 -5.02 3.91
C LEU A 68 -1.69 -5.64 2.53
N GLY A 69 -0.70 -5.60 1.63
CA GLY A 69 -0.85 -6.10 0.28
C GLY A 69 -2.06 -5.47 -0.44
N TYR A 70 -2.84 -6.30 -1.12
CA TYR A 70 -4.01 -5.86 -1.90
C TYR A 70 -5.34 -6.03 -1.17
N THR A 71 -5.34 -6.60 0.04
CA THR A 71 -6.58 -6.92 0.79
C THR A 71 -7.43 -5.68 1.05
N LEU A 72 -6.81 -4.60 1.52
CA LEU A 72 -7.52 -3.33 1.75
C LEU A 72 -8.12 -2.79 0.44
N TYR A 73 -7.38 -2.84 -0.65
CA TYR A 73 -7.84 -2.40 -1.96
C TYR A 73 -9.07 -3.18 -2.42
N HIS A 74 -9.07 -4.51 -2.30
CA HIS A 74 -10.20 -5.34 -2.68
C HIS A 74 -11.45 -5.00 -1.88
N HIS A 75 -11.34 -4.88 -0.54
CA HIS A 75 -12.47 -4.46 0.28
C HIS A 75 -13.01 -3.08 -0.11
N LEU A 76 -12.13 -2.11 -0.39
CA LEU A 76 -12.58 -0.78 -0.78
C LEU A 76 -13.26 -0.76 -2.15
N THR A 77 -12.75 -1.51 -3.12
CA THR A 77 -13.35 -1.61 -4.46
C THR A 77 -14.67 -2.38 -4.46
N GLU A 78 -14.83 -3.41 -3.64
CA GLU A 78 -16.11 -4.09 -3.40
C GLU A 78 -17.19 -3.11 -2.89
N HIS A 79 -16.79 -2.08 -2.16
CA HIS A 79 -17.68 -1.03 -1.66
C HIS A 79 -17.71 0.22 -2.57
N HIS A 80 -17.28 0.06 -3.84
CA HIS A 80 -17.27 1.13 -4.85
C HIS A 80 -16.47 2.38 -4.47
N VAL A 81 -15.45 2.22 -3.61
CA VAL A 81 -14.51 3.28 -3.29
C VAL A 81 -13.43 3.35 -4.38
N ASN A 82 -13.27 4.53 -4.96
CA ASN A 82 -12.17 4.76 -5.91
C ASN A 82 -10.85 4.83 -5.13
N CYS A 83 -10.06 3.78 -5.23
CA CYS A 83 -8.82 3.62 -4.49
C CYS A 83 -7.64 3.31 -5.41
N VAL A 84 -6.48 3.88 -5.11
CA VAL A 84 -5.23 3.69 -5.84
C VAL A 84 -4.14 3.23 -4.87
N ILE A 85 -3.34 2.24 -5.28
CA ILE A 85 -2.14 1.85 -4.55
C ILE A 85 -0.94 2.54 -5.20
N LEU A 86 -0.19 3.32 -4.43
CA LEU A 86 0.97 4.07 -4.90
C LEU A 86 2.24 3.26 -4.70
N ALA A 87 3.13 3.26 -5.69
CA ALA A 87 4.44 2.63 -5.57
C ALA A 87 5.35 3.45 -4.64
N PRO A 88 6.08 2.80 -3.69
CA PRO A 88 6.91 3.49 -2.70
C PRO A 88 7.99 4.38 -3.33
N THR A 89 8.50 4.00 -4.49
CA THR A 89 9.58 4.71 -5.21
C THR A 89 9.21 6.12 -5.64
N THR A 90 7.94 6.38 -5.93
CA THR A 90 7.46 7.70 -6.37
C THR A 90 7.37 8.71 -5.25
N MET A 91 7.27 8.26 -4.01
CA MET A 91 7.16 9.16 -2.85
C MET A 91 8.51 9.58 -2.27
N LEU A 92 9.60 8.91 -2.66
CA LEU A 92 10.95 9.21 -2.16
C LEU A 92 11.42 10.62 -2.52
N GLU A 93 11.03 11.15 -3.66
CA GLU A 93 11.40 12.49 -4.12
C GLU A 93 10.75 13.61 -3.25
N GLN A 94 9.57 13.36 -2.72
CA GLN A 94 8.84 14.33 -1.89
C GLN A 94 9.19 14.24 -0.39
N ARG A 95 9.85 13.17 0.03
CA ARG A 95 10.37 13.01 1.39
C ARG A 95 11.68 13.80 1.53
N SER A 96 11.60 15.09 1.80
CA SER A 96 12.81 15.88 2.05
C SER A 96 13.60 15.28 3.22
N LYS A 97 14.89 15.07 3.03
CA LYS A 97 15.84 14.35 3.90
C LYS A 97 15.97 14.87 5.36
N LYS A 98 15.30 15.96 5.74
CA LYS A 98 15.52 16.66 7.02
C LYS A 98 14.30 16.74 7.94
N ARG A 99 13.17 16.11 7.64
CA ARG A 99 11.97 16.25 8.47
C ARG A 99 11.59 14.92 9.12
N ILE A 100 11.17 14.99 10.40
CA ILE A 100 10.73 13.85 11.18
C ILE A 100 9.55 13.16 10.46
N LYS A 101 9.65 11.85 10.27
CA LYS A 101 8.59 11.01 9.71
C LYS A 101 7.45 10.91 10.73
N THR A 102 6.22 11.17 10.32
CA THR A 102 5.00 11.00 11.12
C THR A 102 3.89 10.47 10.22
N ASP A 103 3.03 9.61 10.75
CA ASP A 103 1.89 9.02 10.04
C ASP A 103 1.00 10.10 9.39
N LYS A 104 0.77 11.23 10.09
CA LYS A 104 0.00 12.37 9.55
C LYS A 104 0.63 12.95 8.29
N ARG A 105 1.96 13.06 8.30
CA ARG A 105 2.69 13.63 7.18
C ARG A 105 2.75 12.67 6.00
N ASP A 106 2.88 11.39 6.27
CA ASP A 106 2.88 10.38 5.22
C ASP A 106 1.49 10.34 4.53
N ALA A 107 0.39 10.39 5.30
CA ALA A 107 -0.95 10.54 4.74
C ALA A 107 -1.11 11.83 3.90
N GLU A 108 -0.56 12.96 4.36
CA GLU A 108 -0.59 14.23 3.62
C GLU A 108 0.19 14.15 2.30
N ILE A 109 1.36 13.54 2.29
CA ILE A 109 2.17 13.35 1.08
C ILE A 109 1.38 12.51 0.07
N ILE A 110 0.76 11.42 0.51
CA ILE A 110 -0.08 10.56 -0.34
C ILE A 110 -1.22 11.37 -0.96
N ALA A 111 -1.97 12.14 -0.18
CA ALA A 111 -3.07 12.96 -0.68
C ALA A 111 -2.61 13.98 -1.72
N LYS A 112 -1.46 14.63 -1.51
CA LYS A 112 -0.86 15.57 -2.46
C LYS A 112 -0.38 14.88 -3.73
N CYS A 113 0.24 13.70 -3.62
CA CYS A 113 0.64 12.91 -4.78
C CYS A 113 -0.55 12.56 -5.66
N LEU A 114 -1.68 12.17 -5.06
CA LEU A 114 -2.93 11.90 -5.77
C LEU A 114 -3.43 13.14 -6.50
N ALA A 115 -3.49 14.30 -5.81
CA ALA A 115 -3.99 15.56 -6.37
C ALA A 115 -3.13 16.08 -7.53
N GLN A 116 -1.83 15.89 -7.46
CA GLN A 116 -0.86 16.33 -8.48
C GLN A 116 -0.64 15.29 -9.58
N HIS A 117 -1.27 14.12 -9.51
CA HIS A 117 -0.99 12.97 -10.37
C HIS A 117 0.49 12.57 -10.42
N ASN A 118 1.23 12.86 -9.34
CA ASN A 118 2.65 12.57 -9.22
C ASN A 118 2.88 11.28 -8.44
N TYR A 119 2.45 10.16 -9.04
CA TYR A 119 2.64 8.82 -8.50
C TYR A 119 2.65 7.78 -9.62
N SER A 120 3.31 6.66 -9.37
CA SER A 120 3.16 5.47 -10.20
C SER A 120 2.17 4.52 -9.52
N PRO A 121 1.05 4.17 -10.17
CA PRO A 121 0.14 3.18 -9.62
C PRO A 121 0.81 1.81 -9.62
N VAL A 122 0.56 1.03 -8.57
CA VAL A 122 0.97 -0.37 -8.53
C VAL A 122 0.06 -1.17 -9.44
N HIS A 123 0.66 -1.98 -10.30
CA HIS A 123 -0.10 -2.94 -11.10
C HIS A 123 -0.71 -3.99 -10.18
N LEU A 124 -2.03 -4.10 -10.23
CA LEU A 124 -2.76 -5.12 -9.46
C LEU A 124 -2.66 -6.44 -10.19
N PRO A 125 -2.14 -7.49 -9.56
CA PRO A 125 -2.08 -8.79 -10.19
C PRO A 125 -3.49 -9.32 -10.46
N THR A 126 -3.67 -9.90 -11.62
CA THR A 126 -4.86 -10.70 -11.92
C THR A 126 -4.80 -12.01 -11.15
N ALA A 127 -5.93 -12.75 -11.07
CA ALA A 127 -5.94 -14.07 -10.47
C ALA A 127 -4.90 -15.03 -11.15
N ALA A 128 -4.72 -14.91 -12.45
CA ALA A 128 -3.71 -15.66 -13.18
C ALA A 128 -2.27 -15.26 -12.82
N ASP A 129 -2.04 -13.98 -12.53
CA ASP A 129 -0.74 -13.49 -12.05
C ASP A 129 -0.43 -14.02 -10.64
N GLU A 130 -1.44 -14.09 -9.78
CA GLU A 130 -1.29 -14.63 -8.42
C GLU A 130 -0.98 -16.13 -8.46
N GLU A 131 -1.68 -16.90 -9.28
CA GLU A 131 -1.43 -18.32 -9.52
C GLU A 131 -0.01 -18.55 -10.05
N THR A 132 0.42 -17.75 -11.02
CA THR A 132 1.78 -17.79 -11.56
C THR A 132 2.83 -17.47 -10.51
N LYS A 133 2.61 -16.45 -9.69
CA LYS A 133 3.52 -16.08 -8.58
C LYS A 133 3.65 -17.21 -7.56
N GLU A 134 2.54 -17.83 -7.20
CA GLU A 134 2.56 -18.95 -6.24
C GLU A 134 3.31 -20.15 -6.79
N PHE A 135 3.09 -20.48 -8.06
CA PHE A 135 3.87 -21.53 -8.75
C PHE A 135 5.38 -21.22 -8.75
N LEU A 136 5.77 -19.97 -9.04
CA LEU A 136 7.17 -19.56 -9.02
C LEU A 136 7.79 -19.63 -7.61
N ARG A 137 7.07 -19.24 -6.58
CA ARG A 137 7.50 -19.38 -5.18
C ARG A 137 7.74 -20.85 -4.83
N MET A 138 6.78 -21.71 -5.11
CA MET A 138 6.89 -23.14 -4.86
C MET A 138 8.11 -23.74 -5.59
N ARG A 139 8.34 -23.34 -6.85
CA ARG A 139 9.54 -23.75 -7.61
C ARG A 139 10.84 -23.33 -6.95
N ASP A 140 10.90 -22.09 -6.46
CA ASP A 140 12.11 -21.56 -5.82
C ASP A 140 12.35 -22.20 -4.45
N ASP A 141 11.32 -22.52 -3.70
CA ASP A 141 11.41 -23.30 -2.46
C ASP A 141 11.99 -24.71 -2.71
N HIS A 142 11.53 -25.39 -3.76
CA HIS A 142 12.08 -26.67 -4.16
C HIS A 142 13.56 -26.57 -4.58
N LYS A 143 13.95 -25.53 -5.28
CA LYS A 143 15.37 -25.29 -5.63
C LYS A 143 16.24 -25.09 -4.38
N LEU A 144 15.75 -24.31 -3.40
CA LEU A 144 16.46 -24.10 -2.13
C LEU A 144 16.59 -25.43 -1.35
N ALA A 145 15.52 -26.21 -1.26
CA ALA A 145 15.54 -27.53 -0.63
C ALA A 145 16.54 -28.46 -1.31
N LEU A 146 16.53 -28.53 -2.64
CA LEU A 146 17.48 -29.33 -3.41
C LEU A 146 18.94 -28.90 -3.18
N LYS A 147 19.18 -27.58 -3.15
CA LYS A 147 20.52 -27.04 -2.84
C LYS A 147 20.99 -27.49 -1.47
N LYS A 148 20.12 -27.43 -0.47
CA LYS A 148 20.42 -27.86 0.91
C LYS A 148 20.78 -29.36 0.96
N VAL A 149 20.00 -30.21 0.31
CA VAL A 149 20.25 -31.65 0.25
C VAL A 149 21.60 -31.95 -0.44
N LYS A 150 21.88 -31.29 -1.57
CA LYS A 150 23.18 -31.43 -2.25
C LYS A 150 24.36 -31.05 -1.36
N GLN A 151 24.25 -29.95 -0.60
CA GLN A 151 25.30 -29.54 0.33
C GLN A 151 25.50 -30.55 1.46
N GLN A 152 24.42 -31.13 1.99
CA GLN A 152 24.50 -32.17 3.02
C GLN A 152 25.20 -33.43 2.49
N ILE A 153 24.88 -33.87 1.27
CA ILE A 153 25.54 -35.02 0.64
C ILE A 153 27.03 -34.76 0.46
N LEU A 154 27.42 -33.59 -0.06
CA LEU A 154 28.82 -33.23 -0.24
C LEU A 154 29.58 -33.21 1.09
N GLY A 155 29.00 -32.62 2.14
CA GLY A 155 29.61 -32.62 3.47
C GLY A 155 29.84 -34.03 4.04
N VAL A 156 28.87 -34.94 3.81
CA VAL A 156 29.06 -36.37 4.20
C VAL A 156 30.18 -37.01 3.39
N CYS A 157 30.22 -36.81 2.07
CA CYS A 157 31.29 -37.37 1.22
C CYS A 157 32.69 -36.87 1.63
N GLU A 158 32.81 -35.57 1.92
CA GLU A 158 34.11 -35.01 2.41
C GLU A 158 34.53 -35.62 3.73
N THR A 159 33.61 -35.83 4.68
CA THR A 159 33.92 -36.44 5.98
C THR A 159 34.44 -37.89 5.85
N PHE A 160 33.91 -38.64 4.89
CA PHE A 160 34.35 -40.02 4.67
C PHE A 160 35.61 -40.12 3.78
N SER A 161 35.89 -39.13 2.92
CA SER A 161 37.09 -39.10 2.08
C SER A 161 38.37 -38.75 2.86
N VAL A 162 38.26 -38.08 3.99
CA VAL A 162 39.41 -37.71 4.84
C VAL A 162 39.92 -38.90 5.71
N ASN A 163 39.13 -39.97 5.82
CA ASN A 163 39.47 -41.14 6.66
C ASN A 163 39.94 -42.37 5.80
N SER A 164 40.31 -42.17 4.57
CA SER A 164 40.92 -43.15 3.66
C SER A 164 42.31 -42.69 3.28
#